data_744b50e30285872ea61de6828f0bdcc6
#
_entry.id   744b50e30285872ea61de6828f0bdcc6
#
_cell.length_a   1.000
_cell.length_b   1.000
_cell.length_c   1.000
_cell.angle_alpha   90.00
_cell.angle_beta   90.00
_cell.angle_gamma   90.00
#
_symmetry.space_group_name_H-M   'P 1'
#
loop_
_entity.id
_entity.type
_entity.pdbx_description
1 polymer ?
#
loop_
_entity_poly.entity_id
_entity_poly.type
_entity_poly.pdbx_seq_one_letter_code
_entity_poly.pdbx_strand_id
1 'polypeptide(L)'
;MILTIKPEHAGAIREHAARDYPEECCGALLGAVEGCRKVVVEIVPMRNLRHDPSRAPELLPVGDLARETGRNRYLVDPLEQLRMEKGARARGLEVLGYYHSHPDHPARPSNYDRAHAWPCYSYLIVSVERTGAQSLTCWVQDREGGTFRPEELEVLE
;
A
#
# COMPACT_ATOMS: atom_id res chain seq x y z
N MET A 1 1.03 -14.94 9.52
CA MET A 1 2.45 -14.69 9.20
C MET A 1 2.87 -13.38 9.87
N ILE A 2 4.14 -13.08 9.87
CA ILE A 2 4.71 -11.84 10.41
C ILE A 2 5.33 -11.08 9.24
N LEU A 3 4.95 -9.82 9.05
CA LEU A 3 5.64 -8.94 8.11
C LEU A 3 6.82 -8.29 8.81
N THR A 4 8.01 -8.51 8.29
CA THR A 4 9.26 -8.01 8.86
C THR A 4 9.83 -6.94 7.94
N ILE A 5 10.08 -5.74 8.47
CA ILE A 5 10.66 -4.61 7.74
C ILE A 5 11.84 -4.00 8.51
N LYS A 6 12.74 -3.34 7.80
CA LYS A 6 13.83 -2.58 8.41
C LYS A 6 13.36 -1.18 8.84
N PRO A 7 14.03 -0.54 9.82
CA PRO A 7 13.71 0.84 10.21
C PRO A 7 13.73 1.84 9.05
N GLU A 8 14.67 1.68 8.12
CA GLU A 8 14.76 2.51 6.91
C GLU A 8 13.53 2.39 6.00
N HIS A 9 12.92 1.19 5.90
CA HIS A 9 11.68 0.97 5.14
C HIS A 9 10.51 1.66 5.82
N ALA A 10 10.37 1.50 7.13
CA ALA A 10 9.32 2.17 7.90
C ALA A 10 9.45 3.70 7.78
N GLY A 11 10.68 4.22 7.86
CA GLY A 11 10.98 5.63 7.67
C GLY A 11 10.60 6.13 6.26
N ALA A 12 10.96 5.39 5.23
CA ALA A 12 10.65 5.74 3.85
C ALA A 12 9.14 5.77 3.58
N ILE A 13 8.38 4.84 4.14
CA ILE A 13 6.91 4.82 4.03
C ILE A 13 6.31 6.06 4.72
N ARG A 14 6.77 6.39 5.92
CA ARG A 14 6.31 7.57 6.64
C ARG A 14 6.63 8.87 5.91
N GLU A 15 7.84 8.98 5.36
CA GLU A 15 8.24 10.14 4.56
C GLU A 15 7.40 10.29 3.29
N HIS A 16 7.10 9.18 2.60
CA HIS A 16 6.24 9.18 1.43
C HIS A 16 4.82 9.66 1.78
N ALA A 17 4.26 9.16 2.89
CA ALA A 17 2.96 9.59 3.38
C ALA A 17 2.91 11.09 3.72
N ALA A 18 3.94 11.59 4.41
CA ALA A 18 4.02 13.01 4.79
C ALA A 18 4.21 13.92 3.58
N ARG A 19 5.00 13.49 2.59
CA ARG A 19 5.26 14.27 1.37
C ARG A 19 4.00 14.40 0.51
N ASP A 20 3.23 13.34 0.37
CA ASP A 20 2.05 13.31 -0.50
C ASP A 20 0.79 13.87 0.20
N TYR A 21 0.82 14.02 1.54
CA TYR A 21 -0.29 14.63 2.28
C TYR A 21 -0.72 15.96 1.64
N PRO A 22 -1.99 16.25 1.43
CA PRO A 22 -3.19 15.55 1.93
C PRO A 22 -3.71 14.40 1.03
N GLU A 23 -2.93 14.00 0.04
CA GLU A 23 -3.27 12.91 -0.87
C GLU A 23 -2.77 11.57 -0.33
N GLU A 24 -3.43 10.46 -0.69
CA GLU A 24 -2.95 9.12 -0.37
C GLU A 24 -1.68 8.80 -1.17
N CYS A 25 -0.66 8.26 -0.50
CA CYS A 25 0.46 7.62 -1.16
C CYS A 25 0.23 6.11 -1.26
N CYS A 26 0.93 5.46 -2.16
CA CYS A 26 0.93 4.01 -2.28
C CYS A 26 2.26 3.48 -2.79
N GLY A 27 2.48 2.19 -2.57
CA GLY A 27 3.68 1.50 -3.04
C GLY A 27 3.61 0.00 -2.80
N ALA A 28 4.63 -0.71 -3.25
CA ALA A 28 4.76 -2.14 -3.13
C ALA A 28 5.86 -2.54 -2.14
N LEU A 29 5.68 -3.70 -1.53
CA LEU A 29 6.61 -4.34 -0.61
C LEU A 29 7.17 -5.58 -1.31
N LEU A 30 8.46 -5.59 -1.59
CA LEU A 30 9.15 -6.69 -2.26
C LEU A 30 10.08 -7.42 -1.30
N GLY A 31 10.15 -8.73 -1.44
CA GLY A 31 11.01 -9.54 -0.59
C GLY A 31 10.84 -11.03 -0.81
N ALA A 32 10.92 -11.78 0.27
CA ALA A 32 10.80 -13.23 0.25
C ALA A 32 10.01 -13.76 1.45
N VAL A 33 9.43 -14.92 1.28
CA VAL A 33 8.79 -15.65 2.38
C VAL A 33 9.79 -16.63 2.97
N GLU A 34 10.07 -16.49 4.24
CA GLU A 34 11.00 -17.32 5.00
C GLU A 34 10.27 -17.93 6.20
N GLY A 35 9.84 -19.19 6.06
CA GLY A 35 9.04 -19.86 7.08
C GLY A 35 7.71 -19.13 7.32
N CYS A 36 7.50 -18.63 8.53
CA CYS A 36 6.30 -17.87 8.90
C CYS A 36 6.46 -16.35 8.73
N ARG A 37 7.55 -15.88 8.12
CA ARG A 37 7.87 -14.47 7.96
C ARG A 37 7.84 -14.05 6.50
N LYS A 38 7.31 -12.87 6.24
CA LYS A 38 7.46 -12.13 4.99
C LYS A 38 8.55 -11.07 5.22
N VAL A 39 9.71 -11.26 4.64
CA VAL A 39 10.88 -10.38 4.86
C VAL A 39 10.97 -9.37 3.73
N VAL A 40 10.69 -8.11 4.04
CA VAL A 40 10.77 -7.01 3.07
C VAL A 40 12.22 -6.61 2.87
N VAL A 41 12.69 -6.63 1.64
CA VAL A 41 14.03 -6.20 1.25
C VAL A 41 14.03 -4.90 0.46
N GLU A 42 12.90 -4.55 -0.15
CA GLU A 42 12.76 -3.32 -0.95
C GLU A 42 11.34 -2.77 -0.87
N ILE A 43 11.25 -1.46 -0.85
CA ILE A 43 10.00 -0.71 -0.98
C ILE A 43 10.02 0.01 -2.32
N VAL A 44 8.95 -0.14 -3.08
CA VAL A 44 8.78 0.53 -4.38
C VAL A 44 7.65 1.55 -4.29
N PRO A 45 7.96 2.85 -4.11
CA PRO A 45 6.94 3.88 -4.20
C PRO A 45 6.29 3.88 -5.59
N MET A 46 4.96 4.04 -5.62
CA MET A 46 4.20 4.08 -6.85
C MET A 46 3.40 5.38 -6.92
N ARG A 47 3.09 5.83 -8.14
CA ARG A 47 2.25 7.01 -8.31
C ARG A 47 0.80 6.69 -8.04
N ASN A 48 0.13 7.61 -7.35
CA ASN A 48 -1.31 7.58 -7.25
C ASN A 48 -1.91 8.37 -8.42
N LEU A 49 -2.45 7.68 -9.42
CA LEU A 49 -3.01 8.30 -10.63
C LEU A 49 -4.29 9.11 -10.38
N ARG A 50 -4.87 9.01 -9.19
CA ARG A 50 -5.97 9.89 -8.81
C ARG A 50 -5.55 11.35 -8.67
N HIS A 51 -4.23 11.61 -8.58
CA HIS A 51 -3.67 12.96 -8.66
C HIS A 51 -3.60 13.49 -10.10
N ASP A 52 -3.73 12.62 -11.09
CA ASP A 52 -3.63 12.97 -12.50
C ASP A 52 -4.99 12.82 -13.20
N PRO A 53 -5.79 13.90 -13.29
CA PRO A 53 -7.11 13.85 -13.90
C PRO A 53 -7.11 13.45 -15.38
N SER A 54 -5.98 13.63 -16.07
CA SER A 54 -5.88 13.31 -17.50
C SER A 54 -5.87 11.81 -17.77
N ARG A 55 -5.47 10.99 -16.78
CA ARG A 55 -5.37 9.53 -16.92
C ARG A 55 -6.44 8.76 -16.15
N ALA A 56 -7.04 9.37 -15.15
CA ALA A 56 -8.05 8.74 -14.31
C ALA A 56 -9.24 8.18 -15.11
N PRO A 57 -9.78 8.88 -16.14
CA PRO A 57 -10.92 8.37 -16.90
C PRO A 57 -10.70 7.04 -17.61
N GLU A 58 -9.46 6.72 -17.99
CA GLU A 58 -9.12 5.51 -18.71
C GLU A 58 -9.07 4.26 -17.81
N LEU A 59 -8.92 4.45 -16.50
CA LEU A 59 -8.59 3.40 -15.56
C LEU A 59 -9.71 3.13 -14.55
N LEU A 60 -10.71 4.01 -14.47
CA LEU A 60 -11.78 3.93 -13.47
C LEU A 60 -13.10 3.47 -14.08
N PRO A 61 -13.86 2.64 -13.34
CA PRO A 61 -15.24 2.35 -13.71
C PRO A 61 -16.08 3.62 -13.79
N VAL A 62 -17.02 3.62 -14.71
CA VAL A 62 -17.99 4.73 -14.84
C VAL A 62 -18.77 4.88 -13.54
N GLY A 63 -18.71 6.05 -12.93
CA GLY A 63 -19.37 6.34 -11.65
C GLY A 63 -18.42 6.65 -10.49
N ASP A 64 -17.20 6.13 -10.50
CA ASP A 64 -16.19 6.40 -9.46
C ASP A 64 -15.53 7.77 -9.62
N LEU A 65 -15.54 8.31 -10.84
CA LEU A 65 -14.87 9.56 -11.20
C LEU A 65 -15.40 10.80 -10.50
N ALA A 66 -16.68 10.82 -10.17
CA ALA A 66 -17.35 12.03 -9.68
C ALA A 66 -17.20 12.25 -8.16
N ARG A 67 -16.82 11.25 -7.38
CA ARG A 67 -16.86 11.26 -5.92
C ARG A 67 -15.54 11.03 -5.21
N GLU A 68 -14.52 10.57 -5.92
CA GLU A 68 -13.28 10.11 -5.34
C GLU A 68 -12.08 10.90 -5.86
N THR A 69 -11.23 11.31 -4.95
CA THR A 69 -9.99 12.05 -5.23
C THR A 69 -8.79 11.26 -4.71
N GLY A 70 -7.57 11.69 -5.05
CA GLY A 70 -6.36 11.13 -4.47
C GLY A 70 -6.22 11.33 -2.95
N ARG A 71 -7.11 12.12 -2.33
CA ARG A 71 -7.12 12.35 -0.88
C ARG A 71 -7.71 11.19 -0.08
N ASN A 72 -8.61 10.42 -0.66
CA ASN A 72 -9.30 9.33 0.03
C ASN A 72 -9.30 8.01 -0.74
N ARG A 73 -8.61 7.97 -1.87
CA ARG A 73 -8.41 6.77 -2.69
C ARG A 73 -7.08 6.81 -3.41
N TYR A 74 -6.61 5.66 -3.80
CA TYR A 74 -5.43 5.57 -4.65
C TYR A 74 -5.68 4.65 -5.85
N LEU A 75 -4.97 4.90 -6.94
CA LEU A 75 -5.04 4.13 -8.17
C LEU A 75 -3.65 4.01 -8.79
N VAL A 76 -3.21 2.78 -9.00
CA VAL A 76 -1.92 2.49 -9.62
C VAL A 76 -2.09 2.24 -11.12
N ASP A 77 -1.17 2.77 -11.92
CA ASP A 77 -1.10 2.48 -13.35
C ASP A 77 -0.82 0.97 -13.56
N PRO A 78 -1.67 0.24 -14.31
CA PRO A 78 -1.43 -1.18 -14.60
C PRO A 78 -0.08 -1.46 -15.27
N LEU A 79 0.44 -0.56 -16.08
CA LEU A 79 1.76 -0.71 -16.70
C LEU A 79 2.89 -0.54 -15.67
N GLU A 80 2.76 0.40 -14.75
CA GLU A 80 3.70 0.58 -13.64
C GLU A 80 3.70 -0.65 -12.74
N GLN A 81 2.52 -1.16 -12.41
CA GLN A 81 2.34 -2.41 -11.66
C GLN A 81 3.06 -3.57 -12.34
N LEU A 82 2.82 -3.75 -13.64
CA LEU A 82 3.42 -4.85 -14.40
C LEU A 82 4.95 -4.74 -14.46
N ARG A 83 5.48 -3.54 -14.65
CA ARG A 83 6.94 -3.30 -14.65
C ARG A 83 7.56 -3.62 -13.29
N MET A 84 6.90 -3.22 -12.22
CA MET A 84 7.33 -3.51 -10.86
C MET A 84 7.37 -5.02 -10.61
N GLU A 85 6.32 -5.74 -10.95
CA GLU A 85 6.24 -7.19 -10.78
C GLU A 85 7.30 -7.94 -11.61
N LYS A 86 7.49 -7.55 -12.86
CA LYS A 86 8.55 -8.13 -13.72
C LYS A 86 9.94 -7.84 -13.18
N GLY A 87 10.19 -6.63 -12.73
CA GLY A 87 11.48 -6.25 -12.12
C GLY A 87 11.78 -7.03 -10.85
N ALA A 88 10.78 -7.22 -9.99
CA ALA A 88 10.90 -8.03 -8.79
C ALA A 88 11.26 -9.48 -9.13
N ARG A 89 10.50 -10.09 -10.04
CA ARG A 89 10.72 -11.47 -10.46
C ARG A 89 12.12 -11.67 -11.08
N ALA A 90 12.59 -10.73 -11.89
CA ALA A 90 13.93 -10.78 -12.50
C ALA A 90 15.06 -10.77 -11.45
N ARG A 91 14.80 -10.23 -10.25
CA ARG A 91 15.75 -10.19 -9.13
C ARG A 91 15.51 -11.31 -8.10
N GLY A 92 14.61 -12.24 -8.39
CA GLY A 92 14.25 -13.33 -7.48
C GLY A 92 13.43 -12.88 -6.26
N LEU A 93 12.75 -11.73 -6.36
CA LEU A 93 11.89 -11.19 -5.31
C LEU A 93 10.42 -11.46 -5.62
N GLU A 94 9.62 -11.55 -4.55
CA GLU A 94 8.17 -11.66 -4.62
C GLU A 94 7.52 -10.35 -4.17
N VAL A 95 6.33 -10.05 -4.69
CA VAL A 95 5.46 -9.01 -4.12
C VAL A 95 4.82 -9.59 -2.87
N LEU A 96 5.20 -9.08 -1.71
CA LEU A 96 4.68 -9.50 -0.42
C LEU A 96 3.39 -8.78 -0.05
N GLY A 97 3.20 -7.60 -0.61
CA GLY A 97 2.04 -6.76 -0.34
C GLY A 97 2.24 -5.32 -0.81
N TYR A 98 1.39 -4.46 -0.27
CA TYR A 98 1.33 -3.06 -0.65
C TYR A 98 1.21 -2.18 0.58
N TYR A 99 1.59 -0.91 0.45
CA TYR A 99 1.32 0.09 1.47
C TYR A 99 0.55 1.27 0.88
N HIS A 100 -0.23 1.92 1.72
CA HIS A 100 -0.87 3.20 1.40
C HIS A 100 -1.09 4.02 2.66
N SER A 101 -1.32 5.32 2.48
CA SER A 101 -1.58 6.22 3.59
C SER A 101 -3.07 6.53 3.73
N HIS A 102 -3.49 6.81 4.96
CA HIS A 102 -4.79 7.33 5.31
C HIS A 102 -4.64 8.76 5.83
N PRO A 103 -4.76 9.79 4.96
CA PRO A 103 -4.73 11.18 5.39
C PRO A 103 -5.91 11.50 6.31
N ASP A 104 -5.61 12.02 7.51
CA ASP A 104 -6.59 12.42 8.54
C ASP A 104 -7.55 11.31 8.99
N HIS A 105 -7.19 10.05 8.76
CA HIS A 105 -7.97 8.87 9.16
C HIS A 105 -7.10 7.85 9.90
N PRO A 106 -7.72 7.00 10.74
CA PRO A 106 -6.98 5.92 11.40
C PRO A 106 -6.35 4.93 10.42
N ALA A 107 -5.26 4.28 10.83
CA ALA A 107 -4.57 3.24 10.07
C ALA A 107 -5.33 1.90 10.12
N ARG A 108 -6.56 1.91 9.64
CA ARG A 108 -7.45 0.74 9.56
C ARG A 108 -8.02 0.61 8.15
N PRO A 109 -8.21 -0.62 7.64
CA PRO A 109 -8.79 -0.83 6.32
C PRO A 109 -10.17 -0.19 6.18
N SER A 110 -10.36 0.52 5.08
CA SER A 110 -11.67 1.07 4.68
C SER A 110 -12.49 0.02 3.93
N ASN A 111 -13.77 0.34 3.66
CA ASN A 111 -14.59 -0.49 2.78
C ASN A 111 -14.02 -0.57 1.37
N TYR A 112 -13.42 0.51 0.88
CA TYR A 112 -12.73 0.54 -0.40
C TYR A 112 -11.51 -0.41 -0.40
N ASP A 113 -10.68 -0.37 0.65
CA ASP A 113 -9.54 -1.28 0.80
C ASP A 113 -10.00 -2.73 0.75
N ARG A 114 -11.06 -3.06 1.48
CA ARG A 114 -11.62 -4.42 1.51
C ARG A 114 -12.11 -4.90 0.14
N ALA A 115 -12.76 -4.02 -0.62
CA ALA A 115 -13.28 -4.33 -1.94
C ALA A 115 -12.20 -4.52 -3.00
N HIS A 116 -11.03 -3.90 -2.83
CA HIS A 116 -9.95 -3.88 -3.81
C HIS A 116 -8.70 -4.68 -3.38
N ALA A 117 -8.71 -5.28 -2.19
CA ALA A 117 -7.60 -6.08 -1.71
C ALA A 117 -7.62 -7.50 -2.28
N TRP A 118 -6.43 -8.07 -2.36
CA TRP A 118 -6.22 -9.47 -2.72
C TRP A 118 -5.83 -10.27 -1.48
N PRO A 119 -6.37 -11.47 -1.28
CA PRO A 119 -5.95 -12.32 -0.18
C PRO A 119 -4.46 -12.69 -0.26
N CYS A 120 -3.89 -13.01 0.88
CA CYS A 120 -2.50 -13.39 1.07
C CYS A 120 -1.47 -12.27 1.02
N TYR A 121 -1.78 -11.12 0.45
CA TYR A 121 -0.90 -9.95 0.51
C TYR A 121 -0.99 -9.24 1.87
N SER A 122 0.14 -8.71 2.30
CA SER A 122 0.18 -7.82 3.45
C SER A 122 -0.15 -6.39 3.03
N TYR A 123 -1.03 -5.73 3.78
CA TYR A 123 -1.40 -4.34 3.54
C TYR A 123 -0.92 -3.48 4.71
N LEU A 124 0.12 -2.71 4.46
CA LEU A 124 0.60 -1.69 5.41
C LEU A 124 -0.21 -0.41 5.22
N ILE A 125 -0.78 0.07 6.32
CA ILE A 125 -1.50 1.34 6.32
C ILE A 125 -0.80 2.29 7.27
N VAL A 126 -0.46 3.48 6.78
CA VAL A 126 0.10 4.55 7.58
C VAL A 126 -0.90 5.68 7.72
N SER A 127 -1.27 6.03 8.96
CA SER A 127 -2.04 7.23 9.21
C SER A 127 -1.13 8.44 9.13
N VAL A 128 -1.60 9.51 8.49
CA VAL A 128 -0.84 10.74 8.32
C VAL A 128 -1.73 11.95 8.51
N GLU A 129 -1.21 12.92 9.22
CA GLU A 129 -1.85 14.20 9.47
C GLU A 129 -0.95 15.33 8.97
N ARG A 130 -1.45 16.56 9.04
CA ARG A 130 -0.67 17.75 8.69
C ARG A 130 0.66 17.85 9.44
N THR A 131 0.71 17.33 10.66
CA THR A 131 1.91 17.32 11.52
C THR A 131 2.88 16.19 11.21
N GLY A 132 2.51 15.24 10.36
CA GLY A 132 3.34 14.11 9.94
C GLY A 132 2.66 12.75 10.08
N ALA A 133 3.41 11.71 9.75
CA ALA A 133 2.96 10.33 9.87
C ALA A 133 2.86 9.89 11.34
N GLN A 134 1.82 9.13 11.64
CA GLN A 134 1.50 8.65 12.99
C GLN A 134 1.69 7.13 13.08
N SER A 135 0.60 6.38 13.02
CA SER A 135 0.58 4.93 13.18
C SER A 135 0.92 4.20 11.89
N LEU A 136 1.60 3.08 12.01
CA LEU A 136 1.86 2.13 10.93
C LEU A 136 1.32 0.76 11.38
N THR A 137 0.38 0.21 10.62
CA THR A 137 -0.29 -1.07 10.92
C THR A 137 -0.23 -2.00 9.74
N CYS A 138 -0.35 -3.30 9.99
CA CYS A 138 -0.37 -4.32 8.93
C CYS A 138 -1.63 -5.16 9.02
N TRP A 139 -2.19 -5.50 7.86
CA TRP A 139 -3.45 -6.21 7.72
C TRP A 139 -3.37 -7.25 6.61
N VAL A 140 -4.11 -8.32 6.77
CA VAL A 140 -4.25 -9.36 5.76
C VAL A 140 -5.72 -9.74 5.62
N GLN A 141 -6.14 -10.02 4.39
CA GLN A 141 -7.48 -10.47 4.08
C GLN A 141 -7.49 -12.00 3.91
N ASP A 142 -8.40 -12.70 4.59
CA ASP A 142 -8.46 -14.15 4.54
C ASP A 142 -8.93 -14.69 3.19
N ARG A 143 -9.81 -13.95 2.51
CA ARG A 143 -10.37 -14.30 1.20
C ARG A 143 -10.76 -13.02 0.46
N GLU A 144 -10.88 -13.08 -0.85
CA GLU A 144 -11.33 -11.97 -1.68
C GLU A 144 -12.68 -11.41 -1.18
N GLY A 145 -12.74 -10.10 -0.97
CA GLY A 145 -13.89 -9.41 -0.41
C GLY A 145 -14.18 -9.72 1.06
N GLY A 146 -13.32 -10.51 1.72
CA GLY A 146 -13.47 -10.93 3.10
C GLY A 146 -13.07 -9.88 4.12
N THR A 147 -13.12 -10.25 5.39
CA THR A 147 -12.71 -9.40 6.49
C THR A 147 -11.20 -9.32 6.60
N PHE A 148 -10.68 -8.12 6.81
CA PHE A 148 -9.30 -7.92 7.21
C PHE A 148 -9.09 -8.33 8.66
N ARG A 149 -7.95 -8.93 8.94
CA ARG A 149 -7.45 -9.15 10.30
C ARG A 149 -6.07 -8.52 10.45
N PRO A 150 -5.71 -8.08 11.66
CA PRO A 150 -4.36 -7.58 11.92
C PRO A 150 -3.32 -8.66 11.60
N GLU A 151 -2.26 -8.26 10.92
CA GLU A 151 -1.04 -9.05 10.75
C GLU A 151 0.06 -8.45 11.62
N GLU A 152 0.85 -9.30 12.25
CA GLU A 152 1.96 -8.82 13.08
C GLU A 152 3.00 -8.11 12.22
N LEU A 153 3.39 -6.91 12.62
CA LEU A 153 4.42 -6.10 11.99
C LEU A 153 5.64 -6.01 12.91
N GLU A 154 6.76 -6.54 12.46
CA GLU A 154 8.03 -6.46 13.15
C GLU A 154 8.96 -5.49 12.44
N VAL A 155 9.39 -4.45 13.13
CA VAL A 155 10.43 -3.55 12.64
C VAL A 155 11.74 -4.02 13.24
N LEU A 156 12.68 -4.47 12.41
CA LEU A 156 13.99 -4.94 12.86
C LEU A 156 14.81 -3.79 13.47
N GLU A 157 15.66 -4.12 14.44
CA GLU A 157 16.63 -3.17 15.01
C GLU A 157 17.87 -3.02 14.13
#